data_f9e6e23de4b7aecc5e11263f39707097
#
_entry.id   f9e6e23de4b7aecc5e11263f39707097
#
_cell.length_a   1.000
_cell.length_b   1.000
_cell.length_c   1.000
_cell.angle_alpha   90.00
_cell.angle_beta   90.00
_cell.angle_gamma   90.00
#
_symmetry.space_group_name_H-M   'P 1'
#
loop_
_entity.id
_entity.type
_entity.pdbx_description
1 polymer ?
#
loop_
_entity_poly.entity_id
_entity_poly.type
_entity_poly.pdbx_seq_one_letter_code
_entity_poly.pdbx_strand_id
1 'polypeptide(L)'
;MFDFASYHRATTLADAITLLADNPQAKLLAGGTDVLIQLHHHNDRYRHIVDIHNLAELQGITQAEDGALRIGSATTFTQLIEDPVIQRNLPALCAAAASIAGPQIRNVATYGGNICNGATSADSATPTLIYDAKLELHSPRGVRFVPINGFHTGPGKVSLEHDEILRSEERRVGKECRSRWSPYH
;
A
#
# COMPACT_ATOMS: atom_id res chain seq x y z
N MET A 1 -8.02 -15.80 20.91
CA MET A 1 -8.22 -16.59 19.67
C MET A 1 -8.86 -15.66 18.66
N PHE A 2 -8.40 -15.62 17.41
CA PHE A 2 -9.04 -14.82 16.37
C PHE A 2 -10.37 -15.48 15.96
N ASP A 3 -11.43 -14.67 15.87
CA ASP A 3 -12.78 -15.14 15.54
C ASP A 3 -13.13 -14.70 14.11
N PHE A 4 -12.80 -15.55 13.13
CA PHE A 4 -13.15 -15.33 11.74
C PHE A 4 -14.55 -15.88 11.44
N ALA A 5 -15.38 -15.11 10.75
CA ALA A 5 -16.60 -15.62 10.12
C ALA A 5 -16.27 -16.31 8.77
N SER A 6 -15.31 -15.74 8.02
CA SER A 6 -14.74 -16.38 6.84
C SER A 6 -13.29 -15.94 6.62
N TYR A 7 -12.50 -16.84 6.06
CA TYR A 7 -11.12 -16.59 5.64
C TYR A 7 -10.89 -17.25 4.28
N HIS A 8 -10.48 -16.45 3.32
CA HIS A 8 -10.15 -16.91 1.98
C HIS A 8 -8.75 -16.43 1.61
N ARG A 9 -7.90 -17.34 1.21
CA ARG A 9 -6.58 -17.00 0.69
C ARG A 9 -6.67 -16.89 -0.82
N ALA A 10 -6.50 -15.69 -1.34
CA ALA A 10 -6.48 -15.46 -2.77
C ALA A 10 -5.25 -16.09 -3.42
N THR A 11 -5.42 -16.59 -4.63
CA THR A 11 -4.35 -17.23 -5.43
C THR A 11 -3.81 -16.30 -6.51
N THR A 12 -4.62 -15.34 -6.96
CA THR A 12 -4.28 -14.32 -7.95
C THR A 12 -4.91 -12.98 -7.55
N LEU A 13 -4.46 -11.89 -8.17
CA LEU A 13 -5.09 -10.58 -8.00
C LEU A 13 -6.56 -10.59 -8.47
N ALA A 14 -6.85 -11.25 -9.57
CA ALA A 14 -8.21 -11.39 -10.09
C ALA A 14 -9.13 -12.19 -9.14
N ASP A 15 -8.61 -13.23 -8.53
CA ASP A 15 -9.31 -14.00 -7.49
C ASP A 15 -9.63 -13.13 -6.26
N ALA A 16 -8.66 -12.35 -5.78
CA ALA A 16 -8.87 -11.43 -4.66
C ALA A 16 -9.95 -10.39 -4.96
N ILE A 17 -9.96 -9.82 -6.16
CA ILE A 17 -10.97 -8.85 -6.61
C ILE A 17 -12.36 -9.48 -6.62
N THR A 18 -12.49 -10.71 -7.12
CA THR A 18 -13.74 -11.46 -7.14
C THR A 18 -14.26 -11.72 -5.73
N LEU A 19 -13.39 -12.19 -4.83
CA LEU A 19 -13.74 -12.44 -3.42
C LEU A 19 -14.21 -11.18 -2.69
N LEU A 20 -13.64 -10.00 -2.99
CA LEU A 20 -14.10 -8.73 -2.44
C LEU A 20 -15.45 -8.31 -3.02
N ALA A 21 -15.65 -8.47 -4.33
CA ALA A 21 -16.90 -8.12 -4.99
C ALA A 21 -18.08 -8.97 -4.50
N ASP A 22 -17.82 -10.26 -4.24
CA ASP A 22 -18.83 -11.21 -3.76
C ASP A 22 -19.20 -11.00 -2.29
N ASN A 23 -18.31 -10.40 -1.49
CA ASN A 23 -18.56 -10.15 -0.07
C ASN A 23 -18.27 -8.69 0.33
N PRO A 24 -19.29 -7.82 0.37
CA PRO A 24 -19.15 -6.41 0.77
C PRO A 24 -18.63 -6.19 2.22
N GLN A 25 -18.59 -7.20 3.04
CA GLN A 25 -18.05 -7.13 4.41
C GLN A 25 -16.58 -7.57 4.49
N ALA A 26 -16.05 -8.16 3.41
CA ALA A 26 -14.67 -8.65 3.41
C ALA A 26 -13.64 -7.51 3.56
N LYS A 27 -12.55 -7.82 4.24
CA LYS A 27 -11.38 -6.95 4.40
C LYS A 27 -10.14 -7.64 3.88
N LEU A 28 -9.28 -6.88 3.23
CA LEU A 28 -7.99 -7.38 2.78
C LEU A 28 -7.03 -7.57 3.96
N LEU A 29 -6.33 -8.67 3.94
CA LEU A 29 -5.22 -8.95 4.85
C LEU A 29 -3.93 -9.02 4.01
N ALA A 30 -3.08 -8.00 4.11
CA ALA A 30 -1.72 -8.02 3.60
C ALA A 30 -0.75 -8.39 4.75
N GLY A 31 0.02 -7.45 5.27
CA GLY A 31 0.92 -7.70 6.41
C GLY A 31 0.23 -7.95 7.75
N GLY A 32 -1.03 -7.63 7.89
CA GLY A 32 -1.87 -7.95 9.05
C GLY A 32 -1.64 -7.09 10.29
N THR A 33 -0.68 -6.19 10.31
CA THR A 33 -0.26 -5.43 11.50
C THR A 33 -1.36 -4.56 12.10
N ASP A 34 -2.35 -4.13 11.32
CA ASP A 34 -3.55 -3.43 11.80
C ASP A 34 -4.76 -4.35 11.88
N VAL A 35 -5.00 -5.17 10.85
CA VAL A 35 -6.18 -6.04 10.74
C VAL A 35 -6.22 -7.07 11.87
N LEU A 36 -5.10 -7.70 12.22
CA LEU A 36 -5.05 -8.69 13.30
C LEU A 36 -5.29 -8.05 14.67
N ILE A 37 -4.89 -6.80 14.87
CA ILE A 37 -5.21 -6.05 16.10
C ILE A 37 -6.70 -5.81 16.20
N GLN A 38 -7.37 -5.42 15.12
CA GLN A 38 -8.82 -5.24 15.09
C GLN A 38 -9.56 -6.55 15.39
N LEU A 39 -9.10 -7.65 14.82
CA LEU A 39 -9.63 -8.99 15.12
C LEU A 39 -9.43 -9.38 16.59
N HIS A 40 -8.26 -9.05 17.16
CA HIS A 40 -7.99 -9.30 18.57
C HIS A 40 -8.93 -8.52 19.50
N HIS A 41 -9.32 -7.31 19.11
CA HIS A 41 -10.30 -6.48 19.80
C HIS A 41 -11.76 -6.84 19.49
N HIS A 42 -12.01 -8.00 18.83
CA HIS A 42 -13.35 -8.48 18.45
C HIS A 42 -14.16 -7.46 17.63
N ASN A 43 -13.48 -6.73 16.73
CA ASN A 43 -14.16 -5.82 15.82
C ASN A 43 -14.84 -6.60 14.70
N ASP A 44 -16.17 -6.70 14.74
CA ASP A 44 -16.98 -7.49 13.80
C ASP A 44 -16.78 -7.10 12.33
N ARG A 45 -16.32 -5.88 12.06
CA ARG A 45 -16.03 -5.41 10.68
C ARG A 45 -14.86 -6.13 10.01
N TYR A 46 -14.05 -6.87 10.79
CA TYR A 46 -12.84 -7.57 10.32
C TYR A 46 -12.99 -9.09 10.34
N ARG A 47 -14.22 -9.62 10.53
CA ARG A 47 -14.43 -11.07 10.62
C ARG A 47 -14.41 -11.80 9.30
N HIS A 48 -14.55 -11.10 8.17
CA HIS A 48 -14.48 -11.66 6.82
C HIS A 48 -13.16 -11.21 6.18
N ILE A 49 -12.25 -12.14 5.92
CA ILE A 49 -10.89 -11.84 5.48
C ILE A 49 -10.61 -12.45 4.11
N VAL A 50 -10.05 -11.62 3.24
CA VAL A 50 -9.40 -12.02 1.99
C VAL A 50 -7.90 -11.79 2.14
N ASP A 51 -7.14 -12.86 2.24
CA ASP A 51 -5.67 -12.82 2.41
C ASP A 51 -4.99 -12.67 1.06
N ILE A 52 -4.23 -11.58 0.91
CA ILE A 52 -3.44 -11.23 -0.27
C ILE A 52 -1.93 -11.21 0.00
N HIS A 53 -1.50 -11.63 1.19
CA HIS A 53 -0.11 -11.49 1.66
C HIS A 53 0.92 -12.09 0.70
N ASN A 54 0.61 -13.24 0.09
CA ASN A 54 1.55 -13.96 -0.75
C ASN A 54 1.29 -13.82 -2.25
N LEU A 55 0.51 -12.84 -2.68
CA LEU A 55 0.30 -12.60 -4.12
C LEU A 55 1.56 -12.02 -4.74
N ALA A 56 2.23 -12.78 -5.59
CA ALA A 56 3.45 -12.36 -6.28
C ALA A 56 3.21 -11.10 -7.15
N GLU A 57 2.00 -10.94 -7.69
CA GLU A 57 1.58 -9.80 -8.52
C GLU A 57 1.59 -8.46 -7.74
N LEU A 58 1.55 -8.52 -6.40
CA LEU A 58 1.55 -7.37 -5.50
C LEU A 58 2.92 -7.10 -4.87
N GLN A 59 3.94 -7.92 -5.17
CA GLN A 59 5.26 -7.84 -4.54
C GLN A 59 6.32 -7.30 -5.49
N GLY A 60 7.39 -6.79 -4.89
CA GLY A 60 8.63 -6.45 -5.59
C GLY A 60 8.72 -4.99 -6.02
N ILE A 61 9.91 -4.65 -6.46
CA ILE A 61 10.31 -3.31 -6.91
C ILE A 61 10.86 -3.47 -8.30
N THR A 62 10.33 -2.71 -9.25
CA THR A 62 10.76 -2.74 -10.64
C THR A 62 11.02 -1.33 -11.16
N GLN A 63 12.01 -1.20 -12.04
CA GLN A 63 12.28 0.05 -12.74
C GLN A 63 11.98 -0.15 -14.22
N ALA A 64 11.10 0.71 -14.76
CA ALA A 64 10.78 0.72 -16.18
C ALA A 64 11.87 1.41 -16.99
N GLU A 65 11.86 1.21 -18.31
CA GLU A 65 12.84 1.81 -19.23
C GLU A 65 12.82 3.35 -19.21
N ASP A 66 11.68 3.96 -18.94
CA ASP A 66 11.53 5.42 -18.80
C ASP A 66 12.01 5.95 -17.44
N GLY A 67 12.60 5.07 -16.61
CA GLY A 67 13.09 5.39 -15.27
C GLY A 67 12.01 5.39 -14.19
N ALA A 68 10.74 5.12 -14.52
CA ALA A 68 9.69 5.01 -13.50
C ALA A 68 9.97 3.84 -12.56
N LEU A 69 9.81 4.07 -11.26
CA LEU A 69 9.87 3.04 -10.24
C LEU A 69 8.45 2.60 -9.91
N ARG A 70 8.23 1.28 -9.93
CA ARG A 70 6.99 0.67 -9.49
C ARG A 70 7.28 -0.20 -8.28
N ILE A 71 6.53 0.04 -7.21
CA ILE A 71 6.61 -0.69 -5.94
C ILE A 71 5.31 -1.43 -5.76
N GLY A 72 5.35 -2.75 -5.65
CA GLY A 72 4.17 -3.58 -5.38
C GLY A 72 3.60 -3.30 -3.98
N SER A 73 2.29 -3.27 -3.85
CA SER A 73 1.61 -2.89 -2.60
C SER A 73 1.88 -3.85 -1.43
N ALA A 74 2.18 -5.12 -1.70
CA ALA A 74 2.55 -6.11 -0.68
C ALA A 74 4.07 -6.16 -0.42
N THR A 75 4.86 -5.25 -0.98
CA THR A 75 6.29 -5.10 -0.64
C THR A 75 6.42 -4.68 0.82
N THR A 76 7.22 -5.41 1.59
CA THR A 76 7.42 -5.12 3.02
C THR A 76 8.37 -3.94 3.23
N PHE A 77 8.29 -3.31 4.41
CA PHE A 77 9.21 -2.20 4.73
C PHE A 77 10.67 -2.67 4.82
N THR A 78 10.93 -3.89 5.25
CA THR A 78 12.28 -4.45 5.21
C THR A 78 12.81 -4.54 3.78
N GLN A 79 12.01 -5.05 2.84
CA GLN A 79 12.38 -5.10 1.43
C GLN A 79 12.65 -3.70 0.85
N LEU A 80 11.83 -2.68 1.21
CA LEU A 80 12.07 -1.29 0.80
C LEU A 80 13.39 -0.74 1.33
N ILE A 81 13.72 -1.00 2.59
CA ILE A 81 14.94 -0.51 3.23
C ILE A 81 16.19 -1.15 2.62
N GLU A 82 16.12 -2.42 2.27
CA GLU A 82 17.25 -3.19 1.75
C GLU A 82 17.46 -3.03 0.25
N ASP A 83 16.46 -2.51 -0.48
CA ASP A 83 16.54 -2.36 -1.93
C ASP A 83 17.45 -1.19 -2.34
N PRO A 84 18.54 -1.44 -3.12
CA PRO A 84 19.50 -0.41 -3.50
C PRO A 84 18.93 0.63 -4.47
N VAL A 85 17.86 0.30 -5.21
CA VAL A 85 17.19 1.22 -6.12
C VAL A 85 16.38 2.22 -5.32
N ILE A 86 15.67 1.76 -4.28
CA ILE A 86 14.94 2.62 -3.34
C ILE A 86 15.89 3.52 -2.55
N GLN A 87 16.97 2.97 -2.00
CA GLN A 87 17.97 3.73 -1.26
C GLN A 87 18.54 4.90 -2.08
N ARG A 88 18.80 4.66 -3.36
CA ARG A 88 19.38 5.65 -4.27
C ARG A 88 18.36 6.69 -4.75
N ASN A 89 17.16 6.27 -5.11
CA ASN A 89 16.19 7.11 -5.81
C ASN A 89 15.10 7.68 -4.90
N LEU A 90 14.80 7.01 -3.78
CA LEU A 90 13.75 7.38 -2.84
C LEU A 90 14.26 7.40 -1.38
N PRO A 91 15.36 8.13 -1.08
CA PRO A 91 16.01 8.08 0.24
C PRO A 91 15.07 8.52 1.37
N ALA A 92 14.16 9.45 1.13
CA ALA A 92 13.16 9.87 2.14
C ALA A 92 12.16 8.75 2.47
N LEU A 93 11.76 7.93 1.46
CA LEU A 93 10.92 6.77 1.70
C LEU A 93 11.68 5.69 2.48
N CYS A 94 12.94 5.45 2.13
CA CYS A 94 13.79 4.50 2.84
C CYS A 94 13.98 4.90 4.31
N ALA A 95 14.25 6.18 4.59
CA ALA A 95 14.40 6.71 5.95
C ALA A 95 13.09 6.58 6.76
N ALA A 96 11.94 6.93 6.17
CA ALA A 96 10.65 6.77 6.79
C ALA A 96 10.31 5.29 7.07
N ALA A 97 10.58 4.40 6.12
CA ALA A 97 10.41 2.96 6.30
C ALA A 97 11.24 2.42 7.47
N ALA A 98 12.47 2.91 7.65
CA ALA A 98 13.36 2.51 8.74
C ALA A 98 12.88 2.99 10.12
N SER A 99 12.08 4.07 10.19
CA SER A 99 11.52 4.59 11.45
C SER A 99 10.25 3.85 11.89
N ILE A 100 9.64 3.05 11.01
CA ILE A 100 8.42 2.31 11.33
C ILE A 100 8.72 1.23 12.37
N ALA A 101 8.11 1.33 13.54
CA ALA A 101 8.09 0.30 14.60
C ALA A 101 9.43 -0.46 14.78
N GLY A 102 9.36 -1.77 15.02
CA GLY A 102 10.53 -2.66 15.13
C GLY A 102 10.71 -3.57 13.91
N PRO A 103 11.88 -4.27 13.80
CA PRO A 103 12.17 -5.17 12.68
C PRO A 103 11.08 -6.22 12.45
N GLN A 104 10.47 -6.76 13.50
CA GLN A 104 9.42 -7.78 13.41
C GLN A 104 8.20 -7.26 12.66
N ILE A 105 7.83 -5.99 12.89
CA ILE A 105 6.72 -5.34 12.20
C ILE A 105 7.12 -5.04 10.75
N ARG A 106 8.32 -4.48 10.51
CA ARG A 106 8.79 -4.17 9.16
C ARG A 106 8.91 -5.38 8.24
N ASN A 107 9.16 -6.57 8.80
CA ASN A 107 9.24 -7.81 8.04
C ASN A 107 7.89 -8.26 7.47
N VAL A 108 6.78 -7.80 8.02
CA VAL A 108 5.43 -8.21 7.60
C VAL A 108 4.56 -7.04 7.16
N ALA A 109 4.71 -5.86 7.75
CA ALA A 109 3.96 -4.67 7.36
C ALA A 109 4.34 -4.27 5.93
N THR A 110 3.33 -3.95 5.12
CA THR A 110 3.48 -3.69 3.69
C THR A 110 3.28 -2.21 3.38
N TYR A 111 3.94 -1.74 2.35
CA TYR A 111 3.87 -0.36 1.90
C TYR A 111 2.43 0.03 1.53
N GLY A 112 1.78 -0.74 0.64
CA GLY A 112 0.40 -0.47 0.25
C GLY A 112 -0.59 -0.60 1.41
N GLY A 113 -0.36 -1.54 2.35
CA GLY A 113 -1.16 -1.65 3.56
C GLY A 113 -1.11 -0.38 4.41
N ASN A 114 0.06 0.22 4.59
CA ASN A 114 0.25 1.47 5.32
C ASN A 114 -0.44 2.66 4.62
N ILE A 115 -0.34 2.76 3.29
CA ILE A 115 -1.03 3.79 2.50
C ILE A 115 -2.55 3.62 2.57
N CYS A 116 -3.07 2.40 2.39
CA CYS A 116 -4.51 2.13 2.36
C CYS A 116 -5.17 2.17 3.74
N ASN A 117 -4.41 2.01 4.82
CA ASN A 117 -4.93 2.17 6.19
C ASN A 117 -5.37 3.62 6.47
N GLY A 118 -4.80 4.61 5.79
CA GLY A 118 -5.18 6.01 5.90
C GLY A 118 -4.92 6.63 7.27
N ALA A 119 -4.05 6.03 8.08
CA ALA A 119 -3.67 6.59 9.37
C ALA A 119 -2.98 7.95 9.17
N THR A 120 -3.37 8.94 9.99
CA THR A 120 -2.77 10.29 9.95
C THR A 120 -1.27 10.29 10.28
N SER A 121 -0.82 9.27 11.00
CA SER A 121 0.57 9.04 11.38
C SER A 121 1.29 8.01 10.51
N ALA A 122 0.77 7.72 9.31
CA ALA A 122 1.41 6.78 8.40
C ALA A 122 2.75 7.36 7.89
N ASP A 123 3.86 6.83 8.39
CA ASP A 123 5.21 7.36 8.12
C ASP A 123 5.55 7.37 6.63
N SER A 124 5.06 6.38 5.86
CA SER A 124 5.29 6.30 4.42
C SER A 124 4.44 7.26 3.59
N ALA A 125 3.34 7.79 4.12
CA ALA A 125 2.43 8.65 3.36
C ALA A 125 3.09 9.98 2.96
N THR A 126 3.83 10.60 3.86
CA THR A 126 4.53 11.86 3.60
C THR A 126 5.57 11.76 2.47
N PRO A 127 6.54 10.82 2.51
CA PRO A 127 7.45 10.66 1.38
C PRO A 127 6.75 10.27 0.09
N THR A 128 5.69 9.46 0.14
CA THR A 128 4.90 9.10 -1.04
C THR A 128 4.27 10.34 -1.69
N LEU A 129 3.77 11.29 -0.87
CA LEU A 129 3.27 12.60 -1.33
C LEU A 129 4.39 13.46 -1.92
N ILE A 130 5.55 13.56 -1.26
CA ILE A 130 6.70 14.34 -1.74
C ILE A 130 7.14 13.84 -3.13
N TYR A 131 7.09 12.55 -3.32
CA TYR A 131 7.46 11.92 -4.58
C TYR A 131 6.36 11.95 -5.64
N ASP A 132 5.19 12.52 -5.39
CA ASP A 132 4.06 12.64 -6.31
C ASP A 132 3.67 11.29 -6.95
N ALA A 133 3.60 10.27 -6.12
CA ALA A 133 3.34 8.92 -6.57
C ALA A 133 1.93 8.76 -7.15
N LYS A 134 1.79 7.88 -8.13
CA LYS A 134 0.51 7.44 -8.68
C LYS A 134 0.19 6.04 -8.15
N LEU A 135 -1.02 5.84 -7.74
CA LEU A 135 -1.54 4.59 -7.23
C LEU A 135 -2.28 3.85 -8.33
N GLU A 136 -1.89 2.62 -8.60
CA GLU A 136 -2.54 1.73 -9.56
C GLU A 136 -3.58 0.88 -8.82
N LEU A 137 -4.85 1.14 -9.07
CA LEU A 137 -5.99 0.47 -8.43
C LEU A 137 -6.65 -0.48 -9.42
N HIS A 138 -6.87 -1.72 -9.00
CA HIS A 138 -7.52 -2.76 -9.77
C HIS A 138 -8.89 -3.11 -9.19
N SER A 139 -9.89 -3.30 -10.04
CA SER A 139 -11.27 -3.64 -9.67
C SER A 139 -11.94 -4.48 -10.75
N PRO A 140 -13.17 -5.01 -10.54
CA PRO A 140 -13.94 -5.65 -11.59
C PRO A 140 -14.25 -4.73 -12.79
N ARG A 141 -14.22 -3.42 -12.57
CA ARG A 141 -14.44 -2.38 -13.59
C ARG A 141 -13.21 -2.07 -14.43
N GLY A 142 -12.04 -2.63 -14.09
CA GLY A 142 -10.77 -2.39 -14.74
C GLY A 142 -9.74 -1.72 -13.83
N VAL A 143 -8.76 -1.07 -14.46
CA VAL A 143 -7.63 -0.40 -13.79
C VAL A 143 -7.81 1.10 -13.85
N ARG A 144 -7.59 1.78 -12.72
CA ARG A 144 -7.49 3.23 -12.67
C ARG A 144 -6.24 3.69 -11.95
N PHE A 145 -5.72 4.83 -12.36
CA PHE A 145 -4.58 5.48 -11.71
C PHE A 145 -5.05 6.73 -11.00
N VAL A 146 -4.69 6.85 -9.72
CA VAL A 146 -5.01 8.03 -8.92
C VAL A 146 -3.73 8.64 -8.34
N PRO A 147 -3.63 9.97 -8.29
CA PRO A 147 -2.51 10.59 -7.59
C PRO A 147 -2.63 10.32 -6.09
N ILE A 148 -1.51 10.16 -5.41
CA ILE A 148 -1.50 10.07 -3.94
C ILE A 148 -2.07 11.34 -3.31
N ASN A 149 -1.88 12.49 -3.96
CA ASN A 149 -2.48 13.74 -3.54
C ASN A 149 -4.00 13.69 -3.68
N GLY A 150 -4.72 13.75 -2.57
CA GLY A 150 -6.18 13.58 -2.50
C GLY A 150 -6.66 12.14 -2.33
N PHE A 151 -5.77 11.15 -2.29
CA PHE A 151 -6.14 9.77 -1.98
C PHE A 151 -6.59 9.61 -0.52
N HIS A 152 -5.92 10.25 0.41
CA HIS A 152 -6.32 10.32 1.81
C HIS A 152 -7.38 11.42 1.98
N THR A 153 -8.61 11.04 2.32
CA THR A 153 -9.77 11.95 2.43
C THR A 153 -10.08 12.35 3.87
N GLY A 154 -9.41 11.74 4.83
CA GLY A 154 -9.54 12.02 6.27
C GLY A 154 -8.91 10.92 7.12
N PRO A 155 -8.92 11.05 8.45
CA PRO A 155 -8.35 10.06 9.35
C PRO A 155 -8.97 8.68 9.12
N GLY A 156 -8.16 7.68 8.75
CA GLY A 156 -8.59 6.32 8.45
C GLY A 156 -9.50 6.21 7.21
N LYS A 157 -9.47 7.22 6.32
CA LYS A 157 -10.31 7.24 5.12
C LYS A 157 -9.47 7.48 3.88
N VAL A 158 -9.68 6.66 2.87
CA VAL A 158 -9.01 6.72 1.58
C VAL A 158 -10.01 6.65 0.43
N SER A 159 -9.64 7.17 -0.73
CA SER A 159 -10.43 7.14 -1.96
C SER A 159 -10.28 5.79 -2.67
N LEU A 160 -10.61 4.71 -1.94
CA LEU A 160 -10.59 3.33 -2.42
C LEU A 160 -11.99 2.76 -2.29
N GLU A 161 -12.54 2.24 -3.38
CA GLU A 161 -13.81 1.53 -3.35
C GLU A 161 -13.63 0.16 -2.67
N HIS A 162 -14.74 -0.42 -2.20
CA HIS A 162 -14.68 -1.67 -1.45
C HIS A 162 -14.04 -2.82 -2.25
N ASP A 163 -14.33 -2.90 -3.53
CA ASP A 163 -13.89 -3.93 -4.47
C ASP A 163 -12.61 -3.57 -5.24
N GLU A 164 -11.88 -2.56 -4.77
CA GLU A 164 -10.61 -2.14 -5.35
C GLU A 164 -9.43 -2.65 -4.52
N ILE A 165 -8.39 -3.04 -5.22
CA ILE A 165 -7.10 -3.42 -4.63
C ILE A 165 -6.02 -2.50 -5.17
N LEU A 166 -5.25 -1.89 -4.27
CA LEU A 166 -4.01 -1.21 -4.63
C LEU A 166 -3.00 -2.27 -5.08
N ARG A 167 -2.64 -2.22 -6.37
CA ARG A 167 -1.66 -3.13 -6.96
C ARG A 167 -0.24 -2.63 -6.77
N SER A 168 -0.02 -1.36 -7.06
CA SER A 168 1.32 -0.76 -6.97
C SER A 168 1.26 0.75 -6.84
N GLU A 169 2.35 1.32 -6.36
CA GLU A 169 2.65 2.74 -6.42
C GLU A 169 3.72 2.95 -7.50
N GLU A 170 3.46 3.90 -8.41
CA GLU A 170 4.36 4.27 -9.49
C GLU A 170 4.90 5.68 -9.30
N ARG A 171 6.22 5.83 -9.44
CA ARG A 171 6.87 7.12 -9.48
C ARG A 171 7.82 7.24 -10.67
N ARG A 172 7.75 8.34 -11.38
CA ARG A 172 8.76 8.71 -12.38
C ARG A 172 9.99 9.31 -11.70
N VAL A 173 11.13 8.62 -11.79
CA VAL A 173 12.44 9.11 -11.34
C VAL A 173 12.98 10.06 -12.38
N GLY A 174 13.50 11.23 -11.95
CA GLY A 174 14.11 12.21 -12.87
C GLY A 174 13.30 13.48 -13.09
N LYS A 175 12.07 13.57 -12.66
CA LYS A 175 11.43 14.87 -12.41
C LYS A 175 11.79 15.32 -10.99
N GLU A 176 13.00 15.82 -10.84
CA GLU A 176 13.37 16.55 -9.63
C GLU A 176 12.35 17.66 -9.38
N CYS A 177 12.07 17.94 -8.09
CA CYS A 177 11.23 19.06 -7.63
C CYS A 177 11.80 20.44 -8.02
N ARG A 178 12.41 20.54 -9.18
CA ARG A 178 13.03 21.77 -9.68
C ARG A 178 12.05 22.82 -10.18
N SER A 179 10.78 22.45 -10.40
CA SER A 179 9.86 23.36 -11.08
C SER A 179 8.90 24.13 -10.16
N ARG A 180 8.96 23.97 -8.84
CA ARG A 180 8.05 24.68 -7.90
C ARG A 180 8.71 25.63 -6.91
N TRP A 181 10.02 25.72 -6.91
CA TRP A 181 10.70 26.82 -6.25
C TRP A 181 10.89 27.93 -7.26
N SER A 182 9.82 28.66 -7.57
CA SER A 182 9.95 30.00 -8.13
C SER A 182 10.52 30.85 -7.01
N PRO A 183 11.71 31.46 -7.19
CA PRO A 183 12.18 32.45 -6.24
C PRO A 183 11.28 33.67 -6.43
N TYR A 184 10.41 33.93 -5.48
CA TYR A 184 9.87 35.27 -5.29
C TYR A 184 11.01 36.11 -4.74
N HIS A 185 11.54 36.91 -5.62
CA HIS A 185 12.20 38.16 -5.26
C HIS A 185 11.22 39.31 -5.36
#